data_158b9e01747ba32f07653f08abd66c5c
#
_entry.id   158b9e01747ba32f07653f08abd66c5c
#
_cell.length_a   1.000
_cell.length_b   1.000
_cell.length_c   1.000
_cell.angle_alpha   90.00
_cell.angle_beta   90.00
_cell.angle_gamma   90.00
#
_symmetry.space_group_name_H-M   'P 1'
#
loop_
_entity.id
_entity.type
_entity.pdbx_description
1 polymer ?
#
loop_
_entity_poly.entity_id
_entity_poly.type
_entity_poly.pdbx_seq_one_letter_code
_entity_poly.pdbx_strand_id
1 'polypeptide(L)'
;SGDFENFRKSRPLQDDDPVEYLIASGSIDAIAWAASFGDLLLGTSGSEYKASGNGSAITPGNITITAQSYWGSAGLAPIIIGNAILHVQRHGAHVRDLFYSLEKDGYAGNDLSILAPHLFEGHRLRQWAYQQTPGSVLWIVRDDGLLLALTYLKEHDIWGWSRHPTAGEVLSV
;
A
#
# COMPACT_ATOMS: atom_id res chain seq x y z
N SER A 1 -1.49 -29.42 5.03
CA SER A 1 -0.78 -29.49 6.30
C SER A 1 -0.85 -28.12 6.98
N GLY A 2 -1.33 -28.05 8.23
CA GLY A 2 -1.50 -26.79 8.95
C GLY A 2 -0.23 -26.23 9.61
N ASP A 3 0.92 -26.53 9.06
CA ASP A 3 2.21 -26.07 9.58
C ASP A 3 2.69 -24.87 8.74
N PHE A 4 2.57 -23.66 9.28
CA PHE A 4 2.94 -22.41 8.63
C PHE A 4 4.46 -22.26 8.41
N GLU A 5 5.29 -23.09 9.05
CA GLU A 5 6.75 -23.07 8.91
C GLU A 5 7.25 -24.09 7.90
N ASN A 6 6.36 -24.89 7.30
CA ASN A 6 6.72 -25.91 6.33
C ASN A 6 6.74 -25.36 4.90
N PHE A 7 7.91 -25.02 4.39
CA PHE A 7 8.14 -24.55 3.02
C PHE A 7 8.55 -25.66 2.04
N ARG A 8 8.33 -26.94 2.40
CA ARG A 8 8.62 -28.06 1.50
C ARG A 8 7.54 -28.18 0.45
N LYS A 9 7.96 -28.39 -0.81
CA LYS A 9 7.07 -28.63 -1.94
C LYS A 9 6.86 -30.13 -2.14
N SER A 10 5.62 -30.51 -2.39
CA SER A 10 5.22 -31.90 -2.71
C SER A 10 5.66 -32.27 -4.13
N ARG A 11 5.77 -33.56 -4.40
CA ARG A 11 5.99 -34.10 -5.75
C ARG A 11 4.98 -35.23 -5.99
N PRO A 12 3.98 -35.03 -6.86
CA PRO A 12 3.68 -33.83 -7.66
C PRO A 12 3.26 -32.63 -6.80
N LEU A 13 3.36 -31.41 -7.36
CA LEU A 13 2.97 -30.16 -6.73
C LEU A 13 1.47 -30.19 -6.37
N GLN A 14 1.13 -29.77 -5.15
CA GLN A 14 -0.24 -29.72 -4.65
C GLN A 14 -0.68 -28.27 -4.41
N ASP A 15 -2.01 -28.06 -4.34
CA ASP A 15 -2.60 -26.72 -4.20
C ASP A 15 -2.32 -26.08 -2.84
N ASP A 16 -1.99 -26.88 -1.81
CA ASP A 16 -1.63 -26.44 -0.46
C ASP A 16 -0.11 -26.29 -0.25
N ASP A 17 0.69 -26.47 -1.30
CA ASP A 17 2.13 -26.26 -1.25
C ASP A 17 2.46 -24.76 -1.17
N PRO A 18 3.63 -24.40 -0.62
CA PRO A 18 4.10 -23.03 -0.59
C PRO A 18 4.21 -22.42 -2.00
N VAL A 19 3.68 -21.20 -2.14
CA VAL A 19 3.80 -20.43 -3.38
C VAL A 19 5.16 -19.78 -3.45
N GLU A 20 5.90 -20.06 -4.51
CA GLU A 20 7.15 -19.40 -4.85
C GLU A 20 7.02 -18.83 -6.26
N TYR A 21 7.20 -17.53 -6.40
CA TYR A 21 7.08 -16.85 -7.68
C TYR A 21 8.23 -15.85 -7.86
N LEU A 22 8.86 -15.91 -9.03
CA LEU A 22 9.89 -14.94 -9.40
C LEU A 22 9.25 -13.82 -10.22
N ILE A 23 9.25 -12.61 -9.67
CA ILE A 23 8.81 -11.42 -10.41
C ILE A 23 9.95 -11.02 -11.34
N ALA A 24 9.70 -11.11 -12.65
CA ALA A 24 10.64 -10.62 -13.65
C ALA A 24 10.54 -9.09 -13.72
N SER A 25 11.27 -8.40 -12.85
CA SER A 25 11.43 -6.95 -12.86
C SER A 25 12.83 -6.57 -13.36
N GLY A 26 12.98 -5.36 -13.89
CA GLY A 26 14.29 -4.84 -14.31
C GLY A 26 15.25 -4.51 -13.17
N SER A 27 14.79 -4.62 -11.92
CA SER A 27 15.54 -4.33 -10.69
C SER A 27 15.23 -5.36 -9.61
N ILE A 28 16.13 -5.47 -8.63
CA ILE A 28 15.87 -6.25 -7.42
C ILE A 28 15.03 -5.38 -6.49
N ASP A 29 13.75 -5.69 -6.39
CA ASP A 29 12.79 -4.92 -5.60
C ASP A 29 12.39 -5.69 -4.33
N ALA A 30 12.67 -5.09 -3.18
CA ALA A 30 12.22 -5.64 -1.91
C ALA A 30 10.71 -5.41 -1.72
N ILE A 31 9.99 -6.42 -1.22
CA ILE A 31 8.59 -6.25 -0.82
C ILE A 31 8.57 -5.39 0.44
N ALA A 32 7.92 -4.22 0.34
CA ALA A 32 7.76 -3.28 1.43
C ALA A 32 6.52 -3.60 2.26
N TRP A 33 5.43 -4.01 1.59
CA TRP A 33 4.18 -4.40 2.24
C TRP A 33 3.37 -5.36 1.35
N ALA A 34 2.44 -6.06 2.00
CA ALA A 34 1.41 -6.86 1.36
C ALA A 34 0.06 -6.56 2.00
N ALA A 35 -1.00 -6.50 1.19
CA ALA A 35 -2.35 -6.25 1.65
C ALA A 35 -3.37 -7.07 0.86
N SER A 36 -4.35 -7.62 1.57
CA SER A 36 -5.48 -8.31 0.95
C SER A 36 -6.60 -7.30 0.69
N PHE A 37 -6.94 -7.10 -0.57
CA PHE A 37 -7.95 -6.13 -0.99
C PHE A 37 -8.68 -6.63 -2.24
N GLY A 38 -9.52 -7.65 -2.06
CA GLY A 38 -10.09 -8.42 -3.16
C GLY A 38 -9.07 -9.35 -3.80
N ASP A 39 -7.98 -8.79 -4.30
CA ASP A 39 -6.74 -9.47 -4.69
C ASP A 39 -5.67 -9.32 -3.62
N LEU A 40 -4.57 -10.05 -3.73
CA LEU A 40 -3.37 -9.79 -2.95
C LEU A 40 -2.54 -8.70 -3.64
N LEU A 41 -2.44 -7.54 -3.01
CA LEU A 41 -1.62 -6.45 -3.48
C LEU A 41 -0.27 -6.44 -2.77
N LEU A 42 0.78 -6.22 -3.55
CA LEU A 42 2.17 -6.19 -3.08
C LEU A 42 2.78 -4.85 -3.46
N GLY A 43 3.21 -4.08 -2.49
CA GLY A 43 4.05 -2.90 -2.73
C GLY A 43 5.51 -3.27 -2.61
N THR A 44 6.27 -2.99 -3.66
CA THR A 44 7.73 -3.18 -3.66
C THR A 44 8.45 -1.86 -3.76
N SER A 45 9.75 -1.87 -3.59
CA SER A 45 10.55 -0.64 -3.71
C SER A 45 10.54 -0.02 -5.12
N GLY A 46 10.12 -0.76 -6.15
CA GLY A 46 10.09 -0.27 -7.53
C GLY A 46 8.68 -0.18 -8.13
N SER A 47 7.75 -0.99 -7.68
CA SER A 47 6.43 -1.13 -8.32
C SER A 47 5.39 -1.65 -7.35
N GLU A 48 4.11 -1.50 -7.71
CA GLU A 48 2.99 -2.14 -7.06
C GLU A 48 2.46 -3.27 -7.96
N TYR A 49 2.24 -4.44 -7.37
CA TYR A 49 1.79 -5.64 -8.07
C TYR A 49 0.46 -6.15 -7.52
N LYS A 50 -0.31 -6.75 -8.41
CA LYS A 50 -1.49 -7.55 -8.09
C LYS A 50 -1.11 -9.03 -8.28
N ALA A 51 -1.35 -9.83 -7.26
CA ALA A 51 -1.28 -11.27 -7.31
C ALA A 51 -2.68 -11.86 -7.22
N SER A 52 -3.05 -12.71 -8.16
CA SER A 52 -4.37 -13.33 -8.23
C SER A 52 -4.30 -14.80 -8.65
N GLY A 53 -5.32 -15.57 -8.30
CA GLY A 53 -5.51 -16.97 -8.70
C GLY A 53 -6.50 -17.13 -9.85
N ASN A 54 -6.66 -16.11 -10.72
CA ASN A 54 -7.57 -16.15 -11.89
C ASN A 54 -9.02 -16.55 -11.52
N GLY A 55 -9.57 -15.90 -10.47
CA GLY A 55 -10.94 -16.13 -10.02
C GLY A 55 -11.10 -17.29 -9.02
N SER A 56 -10.01 -17.89 -8.59
CA SER A 56 -9.96 -18.92 -7.55
C SER A 56 -8.93 -18.57 -6.46
N ALA A 57 -8.82 -19.39 -5.42
CA ALA A 57 -7.78 -19.24 -4.43
C ALA A 57 -6.38 -19.28 -5.08
N ILE A 58 -5.45 -18.51 -4.56
CA ILE A 58 -4.06 -18.50 -5.03
C ILE A 58 -3.41 -19.84 -4.67
N THR A 59 -2.91 -20.54 -5.66
CA THR A 59 -2.17 -21.78 -5.52
C THR A 59 -0.86 -21.72 -6.31
N PRO A 60 0.12 -22.60 -6.05
CA PRO A 60 1.38 -22.62 -6.80
C PRO A 60 1.20 -22.81 -8.31
N GLY A 61 0.07 -23.42 -8.73
CA GLY A 61 -0.21 -23.73 -10.13
C GLY A 61 -0.96 -22.64 -10.90
N ASN A 62 -1.61 -21.69 -10.20
CA ASN A 62 -2.49 -20.71 -10.84
C ASN A 62 -2.15 -19.24 -10.55
N ILE A 63 -1.13 -18.99 -9.73
CA ILE A 63 -0.75 -17.61 -9.38
C ILE A 63 -0.31 -16.82 -10.60
N THR A 64 -0.87 -15.63 -10.74
CA THR A 64 -0.46 -14.61 -11.72
C THR A 64 -0.11 -13.33 -11.00
N ILE A 65 1.05 -12.77 -11.28
CA ILE A 65 1.49 -11.49 -10.71
C ILE A 65 1.65 -10.48 -11.84
N THR A 66 0.92 -9.37 -11.74
CA THR A 66 0.92 -8.30 -12.75
C THR A 66 1.23 -6.95 -12.11
N ALA A 67 2.11 -6.18 -12.76
CA ALA A 67 2.40 -4.82 -12.33
C ALA A 67 1.18 -3.91 -12.56
N GLN A 68 0.86 -3.09 -11.58
CA GLN A 68 -0.25 -2.14 -11.61
C GLN A 68 0.25 -0.70 -11.73
N SER A 69 1.36 -0.40 -11.08
CA SER A 69 2.03 0.90 -11.14
C SER A 69 3.53 0.76 -10.86
N TYR A 70 4.28 1.80 -11.20
CA TYR A 70 5.76 1.82 -11.13
C TYR A 70 6.28 2.97 -10.24
N TRP A 71 5.51 3.32 -9.21
CA TRP A 71 5.90 4.40 -8.29
C TRP A 71 6.80 3.92 -7.18
N GLY A 72 6.69 2.65 -6.83
CA GLY A 72 7.36 2.04 -5.71
C GLY A 72 6.79 2.48 -4.36
N SER A 73 7.02 1.67 -3.36
CA SER A 73 6.45 1.81 -2.03
C SER A 73 7.53 1.91 -0.96
N ALA A 74 7.29 2.74 0.05
CA ALA A 74 8.06 2.79 1.30
C ALA A 74 7.60 1.68 2.26
N GLY A 75 8.42 1.38 3.25
CA GLY A 75 8.17 0.32 4.24
C GLY A 75 7.10 0.64 5.30
N LEU A 76 6.28 1.66 5.10
CA LEU A 76 5.16 1.96 5.99
C LEU A 76 3.96 1.10 5.59
N ALA A 77 3.35 0.40 6.57
CA ALA A 77 2.21 -0.47 6.32
C ALA A 77 1.06 0.31 5.65
N PRO A 78 0.43 -0.22 4.59
CA PRO A 78 -0.65 0.46 3.90
C PRO A 78 -1.91 0.49 4.76
N ILE A 79 -2.79 1.45 4.50
CA ILE A 79 -4.07 1.60 5.19
C ILE A 79 -5.20 1.45 4.18
N ILE A 80 -6.18 0.63 4.50
CA ILE A 80 -7.38 0.44 3.69
C ILE A 80 -8.46 1.41 4.19
N ILE A 81 -8.96 2.25 3.29
CA ILE A 81 -10.04 3.20 3.56
C ILE A 81 -11.11 3.02 2.49
N GLY A 82 -12.27 2.48 2.88
CA GLY A 82 -13.35 2.19 1.95
C GLY A 82 -12.90 1.25 0.83
N ASN A 83 -12.94 1.74 -0.40
CA ASN A 83 -12.56 1.00 -1.60
C ASN A 83 -11.18 1.41 -2.17
N ALA A 84 -10.29 1.91 -1.34
CA ALA A 84 -8.94 2.29 -1.71
C ALA A 84 -7.92 1.83 -0.66
N ILE A 85 -6.71 1.55 -1.12
CA ILE A 85 -5.53 1.37 -0.27
C ILE A 85 -4.68 2.63 -0.36
N LEU A 86 -4.32 3.20 0.78
CA LEU A 86 -3.36 4.28 0.84
C LEU A 86 -1.99 3.72 1.18
N HIS A 87 -0.99 4.12 0.43
CA HIS A 87 0.41 3.74 0.66
C HIS A 87 1.33 4.95 0.50
N VAL A 88 2.49 4.85 1.10
CA VAL A 88 3.54 5.86 0.96
C VAL A 88 4.45 5.45 -0.19
N GLN A 89 4.65 6.38 -1.13
CA GLN A 89 5.54 6.16 -2.27
C GLN A 89 6.98 6.00 -1.79
N ARG A 90 7.79 5.29 -2.58
CA ARG A 90 9.24 5.19 -2.39
C ARG A 90 9.84 6.57 -2.04
N HIS A 91 10.79 6.58 -1.14
CA HIS A 91 11.41 7.78 -0.53
C HIS A 91 10.59 8.47 0.59
N GLY A 92 9.33 8.05 0.84
CA GLY A 92 8.61 8.43 2.05
C GLY A 92 8.00 9.83 2.05
N ALA A 93 7.91 10.49 0.88
CA ALA A 93 7.48 11.88 0.77
C ALA A 93 6.11 12.10 0.08
N HIS A 94 5.49 11.05 -0.44
CA HIS A 94 4.19 11.15 -1.13
C HIS A 94 3.24 10.09 -0.62
N VAL A 95 1.98 10.48 -0.44
CA VAL A 95 0.88 9.56 -0.15
C VAL A 95 0.10 9.34 -1.43
N ARG A 96 -0.07 8.05 -1.78
CA ARG A 96 -0.87 7.65 -2.93
C ARG A 96 -2.03 6.77 -2.51
N ASP A 97 -3.13 6.88 -3.23
CA ASP A 97 -4.17 5.88 -3.19
C ASP A 97 -3.96 4.81 -4.29
N LEU A 98 -4.55 3.66 -4.09
CA LEU A 98 -4.62 2.59 -5.07
C LEU A 98 -6.03 1.98 -4.99
N PHE A 99 -6.78 2.03 -6.08
CA PHE A 99 -8.15 1.55 -6.16
C PHE A 99 -8.41 0.84 -7.49
N TYR A 100 -9.37 -0.06 -7.52
CA TYR A 100 -9.74 -0.75 -8.74
C TYR A 100 -10.43 0.17 -9.73
N SER A 101 -9.97 0.19 -10.96
CA SER A 101 -10.54 0.95 -12.08
C SER A 101 -11.05 -0.01 -13.16
N LEU A 102 -12.35 0.04 -13.43
CA LEU A 102 -12.97 -0.76 -14.49
C LEU A 102 -12.44 -0.41 -15.88
N GLU A 103 -12.09 0.86 -16.10
CA GLU A 103 -11.56 1.31 -17.40
C GLU A 103 -10.20 0.69 -17.74
N LYS A 104 -9.40 0.39 -16.71
CA LYS A 104 -8.06 -0.21 -16.84
C LYS A 104 -8.07 -1.71 -16.62
N ASP A 105 -9.18 -2.26 -16.17
CA ASP A 105 -9.28 -3.63 -15.66
C ASP A 105 -8.12 -3.94 -14.68
N GLY A 106 -7.88 -3.01 -13.75
CA GLY A 106 -6.76 -3.10 -12.85
C GLY A 106 -6.75 -1.99 -11.80
N TYR A 107 -5.68 -1.91 -11.05
CA TYR A 107 -5.54 -0.88 -10.03
C TYR A 107 -4.93 0.39 -10.61
N ALA A 108 -5.57 1.51 -10.30
CA ALA A 108 -5.12 2.86 -10.62
C ALA A 108 -4.95 3.64 -9.31
N GLY A 109 -4.25 4.77 -9.37
CA GLY A 109 -4.06 5.58 -8.19
C GLY A 109 -3.67 7.02 -8.51
N ASN A 110 -3.93 7.89 -7.52
CA ASN A 110 -3.61 9.31 -7.56
C ASN A 110 -2.52 9.64 -6.54
N ASP A 111 -1.81 10.71 -6.79
CA ASP A 111 -0.96 11.36 -5.79
C ASP A 111 -1.81 12.31 -4.96
N LEU A 112 -2.07 11.97 -3.71
CA LEU A 112 -2.87 12.77 -2.80
C LEU A 112 -2.09 13.97 -2.25
N SER A 113 -0.77 13.97 -2.40
CA SER A 113 0.13 15.02 -1.90
C SER A 113 0.33 16.17 -2.89
N ILE A 114 -0.12 16.01 -4.14
CA ILE A 114 0.19 16.92 -5.25
C ILE A 114 -0.23 18.37 -5.01
N LEU A 115 -1.32 18.60 -4.27
CA LEU A 115 -1.81 19.95 -3.95
C LEU A 115 -1.20 20.55 -2.68
N ALA A 116 -0.34 19.79 -1.97
CA ALA A 116 0.28 20.22 -0.73
C ALA A 116 1.78 19.85 -0.66
N PRO A 117 2.59 20.08 -1.69
CA PRO A 117 3.99 19.63 -1.72
C PRO A 117 4.81 20.21 -0.57
N HIS A 118 4.50 21.43 -0.13
CA HIS A 118 5.16 22.12 0.99
C HIS A 118 5.06 21.37 2.32
N LEU A 119 4.13 20.43 2.46
CA LEU A 119 4.01 19.60 3.68
C LEU A 119 4.96 18.38 3.64
N PHE A 120 5.50 18.04 2.48
CA PHE A 120 6.23 16.79 2.26
C PHE A 120 7.68 17.01 1.81
N GLU A 121 7.99 18.14 1.17
CA GLU A 121 9.34 18.44 0.68
C GLU A 121 10.38 18.39 1.79
N GLY A 122 11.44 17.58 1.59
CA GLY A 122 12.53 17.41 2.54
C GLY A 122 12.22 16.55 3.75
N HIS A 123 11.01 15.99 3.85
CA HIS A 123 10.55 15.20 4.97
C HIS A 123 10.08 13.81 4.57
N ARG A 124 10.08 12.90 5.56
CA ARG A 124 9.55 11.54 5.41
C ARG A 124 8.41 11.30 6.38
N LEU A 125 7.47 10.46 5.97
CA LEU A 125 6.39 10.01 6.84
C LEU A 125 6.90 8.85 7.70
N ARG A 126 6.74 8.98 9.01
CA ARG A 126 7.28 8.04 10.00
C ARG A 126 6.24 7.02 10.45
N GLN A 127 5.02 7.50 10.69
CA GLN A 127 3.92 6.68 11.19
C GLN A 127 2.60 7.29 10.76
N TRP A 128 1.57 6.47 10.66
CA TRP A 128 0.21 6.93 10.41
C TRP A 128 -0.83 6.02 11.06
N ALA A 129 -2.01 6.58 11.34
CA ALA A 129 -3.16 5.87 11.87
C ALA A 129 -4.45 6.44 11.28
N TYR A 130 -5.43 5.57 11.06
CA TYR A 130 -6.71 5.95 10.48
C TYR A 130 -7.79 6.06 11.53
N GLN A 131 -8.46 7.19 11.55
CA GLN A 131 -9.63 7.48 12.35
C GLN A 131 -10.88 7.47 11.46
N GLN A 132 -11.71 6.45 11.59
CA GLN A 132 -12.93 6.33 10.80
C GLN A 132 -14.04 7.27 11.27
N THR A 133 -14.20 7.43 12.59
CA THR A 133 -15.29 8.21 13.19
C THR A 133 -14.71 9.28 14.13
N PRO A 134 -15.23 10.54 14.13
CA PRO A 134 -16.44 11.04 13.43
C PRO A 134 -16.19 11.44 11.97
N GLY A 135 -15.00 11.44 11.48
CA GLY A 135 -14.66 11.77 10.10
C GLY A 135 -13.55 10.88 9.58
N SER A 136 -13.52 10.62 8.29
CA SER A 136 -12.47 9.83 7.62
C SER A 136 -11.17 10.62 7.61
N VAL A 137 -10.37 10.50 8.67
CA VAL A 137 -9.12 11.25 8.85
C VAL A 137 -7.95 10.29 9.01
N LEU A 138 -6.93 10.48 8.20
CA LEU A 138 -5.64 9.81 8.35
C LEU A 138 -4.67 10.75 9.05
N TRP A 139 -4.28 10.38 10.26
CA TRP A 139 -3.28 11.09 11.04
C TRP A 139 -1.89 10.59 10.68
N ILE A 140 -0.94 11.51 10.47
CA ILE A 140 0.39 11.18 9.99
C ILE A 140 1.44 11.95 10.77
N VAL A 141 2.44 11.26 11.26
CA VAL A 141 3.62 11.85 11.91
C VAL A 141 4.76 11.92 10.90
N ARG A 142 5.31 13.11 10.70
CA ARG A 142 6.53 13.35 9.94
C ARG A 142 7.78 13.03 10.75
N ASP A 143 8.92 12.92 10.09
CA ASP A 143 10.23 12.67 10.71
C ASP A 143 10.72 13.81 11.62
N ASP A 144 10.22 15.04 11.41
CA ASP A 144 10.47 16.20 12.28
C ASP A 144 9.44 16.36 13.41
N GLY A 145 8.57 15.37 13.63
CA GLY A 145 7.56 15.39 14.68
C GLY A 145 6.34 16.26 14.39
N LEU A 146 6.19 16.80 13.18
CA LEU A 146 4.98 17.52 12.80
C LEU A 146 3.83 16.53 12.54
N LEU A 147 2.67 16.81 13.12
CA LEU A 147 1.43 16.07 12.87
C LEU A 147 0.69 16.68 11.67
N LEU A 148 0.40 15.82 10.71
CA LEU A 148 -0.46 16.11 9.56
C LEU A 148 -1.77 15.32 9.67
N ALA A 149 -2.82 15.84 9.07
CA ALA A 149 -4.06 15.11 8.89
C ALA A 149 -4.50 15.20 7.43
N LEU A 150 -4.91 14.06 6.88
CA LEU A 150 -5.57 13.95 5.58
C LEU A 150 -7.03 13.58 5.80
N THR A 151 -7.95 14.45 5.46
CA THR A 151 -9.34 14.07 5.28
C THR A 151 -9.46 13.41 3.91
N TYR A 152 -9.98 12.18 3.86
CA TYR A 152 -10.07 11.40 2.63
C TYR A 152 -11.45 10.80 2.46
N LEU A 153 -12.16 11.25 1.42
CA LEU A 153 -13.51 10.82 1.04
C LEU A 153 -13.50 10.41 -0.44
N LYS A 154 -13.06 9.18 -0.71
CA LYS A 154 -12.88 8.68 -2.09
C LYS A 154 -14.18 8.70 -2.89
N GLU A 155 -15.30 8.40 -2.26
CA GLU A 155 -16.62 8.37 -2.89
C GLU A 155 -17.05 9.72 -3.50
N HIS A 156 -16.45 10.80 -3.01
CA HIS A 156 -16.72 12.18 -3.47
C HIS A 156 -15.53 12.80 -4.20
N ASP A 157 -14.44 12.04 -4.40
CA ASP A 157 -13.15 12.54 -4.92
C ASP A 157 -12.66 13.78 -4.16
N ILE A 158 -12.88 13.79 -2.84
CA ILE A 158 -12.46 14.87 -1.95
C ILE A 158 -11.35 14.39 -1.05
N TRP A 159 -10.27 15.15 -1.04
CA TRP A 159 -9.21 15.01 -0.04
C TRP A 159 -8.58 16.35 0.27
N GLY A 160 -8.18 16.53 1.50
CA GLY A 160 -7.59 17.78 1.96
C GLY A 160 -6.61 17.56 3.10
N TRP A 161 -5.50 18.29 3.04
CA TRP A 161 -4.44 18.25 4.03
C TRP A 161 -4.58 19.38 5.04
N SER A 162 -4.30 19.07 6.29
CA SER A 162 -4.16 20.05 7.36
C SER A 162 -2.91 19.78 8.19
N ARG A 163 -2.33 20.86 8.71
CA ARG A 163 -1.16 20.84 9.57
C ARG A 163 -1.59 21.12 11.01
N HIS A 164 -1.14 20.31 11.94
CA HIS A 164 -1.43 20.42 13.36
C HIS A 164 -0.16 20.71 14.16
N PRO A 165 0.26 21.98 14.24
CA PRO A 165 1.43 22.34 15.03
C PRO A 165 1.12 22.16 16.53
N THR A 166 2.02 21.49 17.24
CA THR A 166 1.98 21.29 18.68
C THR A 166 3.12 22.06 19.35
N ALA A 167 3.07 22.24 20.65
CA ALA A 167 4.15 22.87 21.41
C ALA A 167 5.41 21.97 21.53
N GLY A 168 5.35 20.75 21.04
CA GLY A 168 6.44 19.77 21.02
C GLY A 168 6.30 18.83 19.82
N GLU A 169 7.23 17.87 19.71
CA GLU A 169 7.21 16.86 18.66
C GLU A 169 6.18 15.76 18.97
N VAL A 170 5.42 15.35 17.96
CA VAL A 170 4.57 14.16 18.02
C VAL A 170 5.42 12.95 17.68
N LEU A 171 5.48 11.98 18.59
CA LEU A 171 6.30 10.79 18.44
C LEU A 171 5.52 9.62 17.82
N SER A 172 4.21 9.56 18.07
CA SER A 172 3.34 8.47 17.55
C SER A 172 1.87 8.91 17.48
N VAL A 173 1.09 8.20 16.65
CA VAL A 173 -0.37 8.33 16.48
C VAL A 173 -1.03 6.94 16.48
#